data_d92fe51b1c53193946287a6840450a9a
#
_entry.id   d92fe51b1c53193946287a6840450a9a
#
_cell.length_a   1.000
_cell.length_b   1.000
_cell.length_c   1.000
_cell.angle_alpha   90.00
_cell.angle_beta   90.00
_cell.angle_gamma   90.00
#
_symmetry.space_group_name_H-M   'P 1'
#
loop_
_entity.id
_entity.type
_entity.pdbx_description
1 polymer ?
#
loop_
_entity_poly.entity_id
_entity_poly.type
_entity_poly.pdbx_seq_one_letter_code
_entity_poly.pdbx_strand_id
1 'polypeptide(L)'
;MNQIKSDKRVLVGMSGGIDSSATCIMLQKQGYEVVGMTMRTWDVASQFATPEQEEPDFILEARALAEKLGIEHHVADVREEFKQIIVKYFIDEYMQGRTPNPCVMCNPLFKERLLCEWADKTNCAWISTGHYCRLEEHEGNRYIVAGDDVTKDQSYFLWRLPQEVLRRFLFPLGNYTKQEVREYLKEKGFEAKAKGGESMEVCFIEGDYRDFLRQQIPDIDTKIGPGLFVDSKGVKIGQHKGFPYYTIGQRKGLGIALGHPAHVLRINAEKNTVMLGTADDLKAEYMLVEDAMIINMQELLECPNLTVRIRYRSKPIPCQVLPLENGQMLVHFLEDASAITPGQSAVFYDGKRVLGGAFIASQRGIYKIIADNPF
;
A
#
# COMPACT_ATOMS: atom_id res chain seq x y z
N MET A 1 -24.42 15.08 -23.03
CA MET A 1 -25.15 13.81 -23.29
C MET A 1 -24.43 12.74 -22.51
N ASN A 2 -25.03 12.17 -21.45
CA ASN A 2 -24.47 11.00 -20.78
C ASN A 2 -24.57 9.83 -21.76
N GLN A 3 -23.46 9.43 -22.35
CA GLN A 3 -23.39 8.17 -23.09
C GLN A 3 -23.72 7.02 -22.12
N ILE A 4 -24.64 6.16 -22.51
CA ILE A 4 -24.95 4.94 -21.74
C ILE A 4 -23.70 4.07 -21.84
N LYS A 5 -23.00 3.88 -20.71
CA LYS A 5 -21.83 3.01 -20.63
C LYS A 5 -22.22 1.58 -20.96
N SER A 6 -21.37 0.90 -21.74
CA SER A 6 -21.59 -0.53 -22.02
C SER A 6 -21.32 -1.36 -20.78
N ASP A 7 -22.34 -2.03 -20.26
CA ASP A 7 -22.24 -2.95 -19.12
C ASP A 7 -21.36 -4.18 -19.39
N LYS A 8 -20.94 -4.40 -20.64
CA LYS A 8 -20.01 -5.45 -21.07
C LYS A 8 -18.57 -4.98 -21.28
N ARG A 9 -18.29 -3.66 -21.21
CA ARG A 9 -16.93 -3.16 -21.38
C ARG A 9 -16.23 -2.95 -20.03
N VAL A 10 -14.98 -3.38 -19.94
CA VAL A 10 -14.12 -3.26 -18.76
C VAL A 10 -12.75 -2.69 -19.12
N LEU A 11 -12.34 -1.64 -18.41
CA LEU A 11 -10.98 -1.11 -18.49
C LEU A 11 -10.08 -1.84 -17.51
N VAL A 12 -8.99 -2.43 -18.00
CA VAL A 12 -8.02 -3.18 -17.19
C VAL A 12 -6.71 -2.42 -17.10
N GLY A 13 -6.26 -2.14 -15.87
CA GLY A 13 -4.92 -1.63 -15.61
C GLY A 13 -3.87 -2.68 -15.94
N MET A 14 -3.08 -2.45 -16.99
CA MET A 14 -2.06 -3.36 -17.50
C MET A 14 -0.67 -2.89 -17.08
N SER A 15 0.06 -3.71 -16.33
CA SER A 15 1.45 -3.46 -15.93
C SER A 15 2.48 -4.24 -16.76
N GLY A 16 2.05 -4.91 -17.83
CA GLY A 16 2.91 -5.85 -18.56
C GLY A 16 3.20 -7.15 -17.82
N GLY A 17 2.87 -7.27 -16.54
CA GLY A 17 3.16 -8.42 -15.69
C GLY A 17 2.13 -9.56 -15.78
N ILE A 18 2.41 -10.64 -15.04
CA ILE A 18 1.62 -11.88 -14.97
C ILE A 18 0.15 -11.62 -14.63
N ASP A 19 -0.10 -10.86 -13.56
CA ASP A 19 -1.42 -10.71 -12.97
C ASP A 19 -2.38 -9.91 -13.86
N SER A 20 -1.92 -8.79 -14.40
CA SER A 20 -2.70 -8.00 -15.34
C SER A 20 -2.98 -8.76 -16.64
N SER A 21 -2.03 -9.59 -17.09
CA SER A 21 -2.22 -10.45 -18.28
C SER A 21 -3.31 -11.50 -18.04
N ALA A 22 -3.27 -12.20 -16.91
CA ALA A 22 -4.29 -13.17 -16.55
C ALA A 22 -5.68 -12.51 -16.39
N THR A 23 -5.72 -11.32 -15.77
CA THR A 23 -6.94 -10.52 -15.62
C THR A 23 -7.61 -10.25 -16.96
N CYS A 24 -6.87 -9.77 -17.98
CA CYS A 24 -7.42 -9.52 -19.32
C CYS A 24 -8.01 -10.81 -19.94
N ILE A 25 -7.27 -11.91 -19.89
CA ILE A 25 -7.70 -13.17 -20.50
C ILE A 25 -8.94 -13.75 -19.79
N MET A 26 -8.97 -13.69 -18.45
CA MET A 26 -10.10 -14.18 -17.68
C MET A 26 -11.38 -13.37 -17.94
N LEU A 27 -11.27 -12.05 -18.03
CA LEU A 27 -12.42 -11.18 -18.30
C LEU A 27 -12.94 -11.38 -19.72
N GLN A 28 -12.07 -11.51 -20.74
CA GLN A 28 -12.50 -11.87 -22.09
C GLN A 28 -13.25 -13.22 -22.11
N LYS A 29 -12.75 -14.24 -21.39
CA LYS A 29 -13.42 -15.53 -21.28
C LYS A 29 -14.77 -15.44 -20.60
N GLN A 30 -14.96 -14.49 -19.70
CA GLN A 30 -16.26 -14.20 -19.05
C GLN A 30 -17.20 -13.39 -19.95
N GLY A 31 -16.78 -13.04 -21.18
CA GLY A 31 -17.60 -12.32 -22.16
C GLY A 31 -17.55 -10.82 -22.07
N TYR A 32 -16.58 -10.26 -21.32
CA TYR A 32 -16.33 -8.82 -21.33
C TYR A 32 -15.53 -8.38 -22.56
N GLU A 33 -15.86 -7.23 -23.07
CA GLU A 33 -15.03 -6.48 -24.01
C GLU A 33 -13.95 -5.74 -23.20
N VAL A 34 -12.70 -6.20 -23.28
CA VAL A 34 -11.59 -5.68 -22.51
C VAL A 34 -10.91 -4.53 -23.25
N VAL A 35 -10.70 -3.43 -22.54
CA VAL A 35 -9.84 -2.31 -22.94
C VAL A 35 -8.66 -2.26 -21.99
N GLY A 36 -7.44 -2.19 -22.51
CA GLY A 36 -6.21 -2.12 -21.72
C GLY A 36 -5.77 -0.68 -21.47
N MET A 37 -5.24 -0.41 -20.29
CA MET A 37 -4.60 0.86 -19.97
C MET A 37 -3.30 0.64 -19.21
N THR A 38 -2.19 1.17 -19.71
CA THR A 38 -0.90 1.17 -19.02
C THR A 38 -0.56 2.59 -18.56
N MET A 39 -0.24 2.73 -17.28
CA MET A 39 0.20 3.99 -16.68
C MET A 39 1.72 4.03 -16.61
N ARG A 40 2.36 4.97 -17.31
CA ARG A 40 3.78 5.30 -17.13
C ARG A 40 3.90 6.25 -15.96
N THR A 41 4.15 5.69 -14.76
CA THR A 41 4.14 6.46 -13.49
C THR A 41 5.52 6.95 -13.10
N TRP A 42 6.54 6.15 -13.35
CA TRP A 42 7.93 6.42 -12.97
C TRP A 42 8.86 5.57 -13.84
N ASP A 43 10.00 6.13 -14.21
CA ASP A 43 11.03 5.39 -14.95
C ASP A 43 12.18 5.04 -14.02
N VAL A 44 12.58 3.78 -14.03
CA VAL A 44 13.78 3.27 -13.36
C VAL A 44 14.64 2.55 -14.38
N ALA A 45 15.97 2.57 -14.18
CA ALA A 45 16.91 2.08 -15.19
C ALA A 45 16.69 0.60 -15.56
N SER A 46 16.32 -0.23 -14.60
CA SER A 46 16.04 -1.66 -14.82
C SER A 46 14.83 -1.96 -15.70
N GLN A 47 14.02 -0.95 -16.01
CA GLN A 47 12.83 -1.10 -16.89
C GLN A 47 13.17 -0.94 -18.38
N PHE A 48 14.43 -0.67 -18.73
CA PHE A 48 14.87 -0.47 -20.10
C PHE A 48 15.93 -1.50 -20.47
N ALA A 49 15.74 -2.19 -21.60
CA ALA A 49 16.72 -3.17 -22.10
C ALA A 49 18.02 -2.50 -22.58
N THR A 50 17.93 -1.28 -23.13
CA THR A 50 19.08 -0.47 -23.56
C THR A 50 18.89 0.98 -23.16
N PRO A 51 19.99 1.77 -23.00
CA PRO A 51 19.88 3.20 -22.67
C PRO A 51 19.18 4.06 -23.72
N GLU A 52 19.17 3.61 -24.99
CA GLU A 52 18.56 4.32 -26.11
C GLU A 52 17.06 4.03 -26.26
N GLN A 53 16.52 3.12 -25.46
CA GLN A 53 15.11 2.74 -25.53
C GLN A 53 14.23 3.89 -24.99
N GLU A 54 13.24 4.32 -25.77
CA GLU A 54 12.37 5.45 -25.38
C GLU A 54 11.26 5.06 -24.39
N GLU A 55 10.78 3.81 -24.48
CA GLU A 55 9.70 3.31 -23.64
C GLU A 55 10.17 2.12 -22.79
N PRO A 56 9.78 2.04 -21.52
CA PRO A 56 10.15 0.92 -20.66
C PRO A 56 9.52 -0.41 -21.14
N ASP A 57 10.20 -1.52 -20.84
CA ASP A 57 9.82 -2.88 -21.27
C ASP A 57 8.39 -3.23 -20.90
N PHE A 58 7.90 -2.81 -19.73
CA PHE A 58 6.55 -3.13 -19.29
C PHE A 58 5.47 -2.53 -20.21
N ILE A 59 5.72 -1.38 -20.85
CA ILE A 59 4.81 -0.79 -21.85
C ILE A 59 4.84 -1.61 -23.13
N LEU A 60 6.02 -1.96 -23.62
CA LEU A 60 6.19 -2.78 -24.82
C LEU A 60 5.52 -4.15 -24.64
N GLU A 61 5.70 -4.75 -23.46
CA GLU A 61 5.08 -6.02 -23.12
C GLU A 61 3.55 -5.93 -23.01
N ALA A 62 3.02 -4.83 -22.47
CA ALA A 62 1.58 -4.61 -22.40
C ALA A 62 0.97 -4.43 -23.78
N ARG A 63 1.63 -3.68 -24.68
CA ARG A 63 1.21 -3.54 -26.10
C ARG A 63 1.21 -4.88 -26.83
N ALA A 64 2.30 -5.64 -26.75
CA ALA A 64 2.39 -6.96 -27.39
C ALA A 64 1.30 -7.92 -26.89
N LEU A 65 0.96 -7.86 -25.59
CA LEU A 65 -0.15 -8.63 -25.04
C LEU A 65 -1.49 -8.17 -25.62
N ALA A 66 -1.72 -6.86 -25.65
CA ALA A 66 -2.97 -6.30 -26.16
C ALA A 66 -3.18 -6.64 -27.64
N GLU A 67 -2.14 -6.57 -28.47
CA GLU A 67 -2.17 -6.98 -29.87
C GLU A 67 -2.51 -8.47 -30.01
N LYS A 68 -1.83 -9.34 -29.21
CA LYS A 68 -2.10 -10.79 -29.22
C LYS A 68 -3.53 -11.14 -28.80
N LEU A 69 -4.13 -10.35 -27.90
CA LEU A 69 -5.49 -10.55 -27.42
C LEU A 69 -6.54 -9.85 -28.29
N GLY A 70 -6.13 -9.01 -29.24
CA GLY A 70 -7.02 -8.20 -30.07
C GLY A 70 -7.82 -7.17 -29.28
N ILE A 71 -7.23 -6.58 -28.23
CA ILE A 71 -7.88 -5.57 -27.39
C ILE A 71 -7.34 -4.17 -27.66
N GLU A 72 -8.21 -3.17 -27.53
CA GLU A 72 -7.83 -1.77 -27.53
C GLU A 72 -6.88 -1.48 -26.34
N HIS A 73 -5.81 -0.71 -26.57
CA HIS A 73 -4.81 -0.43 -25.52
C HIS A 73 -4.37 1.03 -25.56
N HIS A 74 -4.37 1.64 -24.39
CA HIS A 74 -3.94 3.02 -24.16
C HIS A 74 -2.74 3.08 -23.23
N VAL A 75 -1.87 4.07 -23.47
CA VAL A 75 -0.76 4.40 -22.56
C VAL A 75 -0.96 5.82 -22.07
N ALA A 76 -0.98 5.99 -20.77
CA ALA A 76 -1.03 7.30 -20.14
C ALA A 76 0.31 7.62 -19.50
N ASP A 77 0.99 8.65 -19.98
CA ASP A 77 2.17 9.21 -19.32
C ASP A 77 1.72 10.16 -18.22
N VAL A 78 1.92 9.72 -16.98
CA VAL A 78 1.45 10.40 -15.77
C VAL A 78 2.58 10.58 -14.75
N ARG A 79 3.83 10.57 -15.25
CA ARG A 79 5.04 10.64 -14.40
C ARG A 79 5.09 11.90 -13.56
N GLU A 80 4.75 13.05 -14.15
CA GLU A 80 4.80 14.33 -13.42
C GLU A 80 3.76 14.37 -12.31
N GLU A 81 2.53 13.95 -12.59
CA GLU A 81 1.47 13.88 -11.57
C GLU A 81 1.80 12.87 -10.46
N PHE A 82 2.35 11.71 -10.82
CA PHE A 82 2.79 10.71 -9.87
C PHE A 82 3.88 11.25 -8.94
N LYS A 83 4.85 12.00 -9.49
CA LYS A 83 5.91 12.66 -8.72
C LYS A 83 5.33 13.65 -7.71
N GLN A 84 4.38 14.49 -8.16
CA GLN A 84 3.77 15.52 -7.32
C GLN A 84 2.91 14.96 -6.19
N ILE A 85 2.25 13.82 -6.41
CA ILE A 85 1.32 13.26 -5.43
C ILE A 85 2.01 12.18 -4.58
N ILE A 86 2.56 11.14 -5.23
CA ILE A 86 2.99 9.93 -4.52
C ILE A 86 4.44 10.01 -4.04
N VAL A 87 5.34 10.45 -4.92
CA VAL A 87 6.75 10.60 -4.54
C VAL A 87 6.92 11.70 -3.49
N LYS A 88 6.22 12.82 -3.68
CA LYS A 88 6.21 13.90 -2.69
C LYS A 88 5.67 13.43 -1.34
N TYR A 89 4.52 12.72 -1.30
CA TYR A 89 4.00 12.13 -0.07
C TYR A 89 5.04 11.23 0.62
N PHE A 90 5.69 10.35 -0.15
CA PHE A 90 6.72 9.46 0.38
C PHE A 90 7.88 10.23 1.05
N ILE A 91 8.36 11.27 0.41
CA ILE A 91 9.42 12.13 0.93
C ILE A 91 8.95 12.87 2.18
N ASP A 92 7.79 13.50 2.13
CA ASP A 92 7.24 14.30 3.23
C ASP A 92 7.05 13.46 4.50
N GLU A 93 6.61 12.21 4.40
CA GLU A 93 6.48 11.30 5.53
C GLU A 93 7.83 11.00 6.20
N TYR A 94 8.86 10.65 5.40
CA TYR A 94 10.19 10.43 5.97
C TYR A 94 10.79 11.68 6.58
N MET A 95 10.55 12.85 5.99
CA MET A 95 11.01 14.13 6.52
C MET A 95 10.28 14.55 7.81
N GLN A 96 9.15 13.93 8.13
CA GLN A 96 8.44 14.06 9.40
C GLN A 96 8.81 12.95 10.41
N GLY A 97 9.73 12.04 10.06
CA GLY A 97 10.10 10.88 10.90
C GLY A 97 9.05 9.79 10.94
N ARG A 98 8.14 9.75 9.96
CA ARG A 98 7.12 8.71 9.77
C ARG A 98 7.55 7.73 8.68
N THR A 99 6.95 6.57 8.62
CA THR A 99 7.22 5.56 7.60
C THR A 99 6.04 5.49 6.64
N PRO A 100 6.17 5.95 5.39
CA PRO A 100 5.06 6.03 4.44
C PRO A 100 4.50 4.66 4.05
N ASN A 101 3.22 4.66 3.64
CA ASN A 101 2.59 3.58 2.91
C ASN A 101 2.09 4.09 1.54
N PRO A 102 3.00 4.26 0.55
CA PRO A 102 2.66 4.91 -0.70
C PRO A 102 1.61 4.16 -1.51
N CYS A 103 1.51 2.83 -1.40
CA CYS A 103 0.50 2.05 -2.14
C CYS A 103 -0.92 2.38 -1.70
N VAL A 104 -1.14 2.61 -0.40
CA VAL A 104 -2.46 2.99 0.14
C VAL A 104 -2.88 4.38 -0.33
N MET A 105 -1.93 5.29 -0.51
CA MET A 105 -2.22 6.61 -1.08
C MET A 105 -2.38 6.55 -2.61
N CYS A 106 -1.54 5.75 -3.28
CA CYS A 106 -1.52 5.63 -4.72
C CYS A 106 -2.81 5.03 -5.29
N ASN A 107 -3.37 4.01 -4.64
CA ASN A 107 -4.58 3.37 -5.14
C ASN A 107 -5.73 4.39 -5.29
N PRO A 108 -6.31 4.99 -4.23
CA PRO A 108 -7.47 5.86 -4.40
C PRO A 108 -7.15 7.19 -5.10
N LEU A 109 -6.04 7.83 -4.76
CA LEU A 109 -5.76 9.20 -5.23
C LEU A 109 -5.20 9.25 -6.66
N PHE A 110 -4.65 8.15 -7.14
CA PHE A 110 -3.95 8.13 -8.41
C PHE A 110 -4.43 7.02 -9.34
N LYS A 111 -4.16 5.74 -9.04
CA LYS A 111 -4.44 4.63 -9.96
C LYS A 111 -5.92 4.47 -10.25
N GLU A 112 -6.73 4.36 -9.21
CA GLU A 112 -8.15 4.04 -9.39
C GLU A 112 -8.95 5.24 -9.90
N ARG A 113 -8.54 6.46 -9.52
CA ARG A 113 -9.07 7.68 -10.10
C ARG A 113 -8.81 7.72 -11.61
N LEU A 114 -7.57 7.49 -12.05
CA LEU A 114 -7.22 7.46 -13.47
C LEU A 114 -7.95 6.33 -14.21
N LEU A 115 -8.05 5.13 -13.61
CA LEU A 115 -8.83 4.05 -14.21
C LEU A 115 -10.30 4.45 -14.40
N CYS A 116 -10.92 5.09 -13.41
CA CYS A 116 -12.29 5.58 -13.54
C CYS A 116 -12.44 6.64 -14.65
N GLU A 117 -11.53 7.61 -14.70
CA GLU A 117 -11.52 8.65 -15.71
C GLU A 117 -11.36 8.09 -17.15
N TRP A 118 -10.45 7.13 -17.31
CA TRP A 118 -10.23 6.48 -18.61
C TRP A 118 -11.36 5.51 -18.96
N ALA A 119 -11.95 4.82 -17.99
CA ALA A 119 -13.13 4.00 -18.21
C ALA A 119 -14.30 4.84 -18.73
N ASP A 120 -14.45 6.07 -18.22
CA ASP A 120 -15.47 7.00 -18.70
C ASP A 120 -15.17 7.47 -20.14
N LYS A 121 -13.92 7.77 -20.46
CA LYS A 121 -13.48 8.17 -21.81
C LYS A 121 -13.64 7.03 -22.84
N THR A 122 -13.44 5.78 -22.42
CA THR A 122 -13.50 4.59 -23.28
C THR A 122 -14.85 3.87 -23.22
N ASN A 123 -15.85 4.48 -22.58
CA ASN A 123 -17.20 3.95 -22.43
C ASN A 123 -17.26 2.57 -21.71
N CYS A 124 -16.36 2.36 -20.74
CA CYS A 124 -16.34 1.16 -19.90
C CYS A 124 -17.16 1.38 -18.63
N ALA A 125 -18.11 0.48 -18.34
CA ALA A 125 -18.85 0.49 -17.07
C ALA A 125 -17.95 0.04 -15.90
N TRP A 126 -17.07 -0.91 -16.16
CA TRP A 126 -16.24 -1.60 -15.18
C TRP A 126 -14.78 -1.22 -15.29
N ILE A 127 -14.08 -1.34 -14.16
CA ILE A 127 -12.62 -1.27 -14.06
C ILE A 127 -12.08 -2.55 -13.43
N SER A 128 -10.84 -2.90 -13.71
CA SER A 128 -10.20 -4.09 -13.15
C SER A 128 -8.70 -3.92 -13.05
N THR A 129 -8.10 -4.64 -12.13
CA THR A 129 -6.65 -4.73 -11.91
C THR A 129 -6.29 -6.15 -11.52
N GLY A 130 -4.98 -6.48 -11.55
CA GLY A 130 -4.45 -7.76 -11.13
C GLY A 130 -4.32 -7.96 -9.62
N HIS A 131 -5.14 -7.32 -8.79
CA HIS A 131 -5.09 -7.51 -7.34
C HIS A 131 -5.72 -8.84 -6.90
N TYR A 132 -5.06 -9.50 -5.94
CA TYR A 132 -5.54 -10.72 -5.27
C TYR A 132 -6.44 -10.34 -4.10
N CYS A 133 -7.66 -9.98 -4.40
CA CYS A 133 -8.73 -9.72 -3.43
C CYS A 133 -10.09 -10.01 -4.09
N ARG A 134 -11.15 -10.01 -3.29
CA ARG A 134 -12.54 -10.22 -3.73
C ARG A 134 -13.38 -9.04 -3.32
N LEU A 135 -14.60 -9.00 -3.84
CA LEU A 135 -15.65 -8.09 -3.41
C LEU A 135 -16.81 -8.89 -2.82
N GLU A 136 -17.37 -8.38 -1.76
CA GLU A 136 -18.60 -8.85 -1.14
C GLU A 136 -19.56 -7.68 -1.00
N GLU A 137 -20.84 -7.94 -1.21
CA GLU A 137 -21.90 -6.97 -0.93
C GLU A 137 -22.60 -7.35 0.37
N HIS A 138 -22.65 -6.42 1.30
CA HIS A 138 -23.29 -6.59 2.59
C HIS A 138 -24.01 -5.30 2.98
N GLU A 139 -25.31 -5.38 3.26
CA GLU A 139 -26.16 -4.24 3.65
C GLU A 139 -26.06 -3.01 2.70
N GLY A 140 -25.97 -3.28 1.38
CA GLY A 140 -25.90 -2.24 0.35
C GLY A 140 -24.53 -1.57 0.18
N ASN A 141 -23.54 -1.99 0.98
CA ASN A 141 -22.15 -1.57 0.84
C ASN A 141 -21.32 -2.67 0.16
N ARG A 142 -20.28 -2.26 -0.56
CA ARG A 142 -19.26 -3.17 -1.10
C ARG A 142 -18.01 -3.16 -0.25
N TYR A 143 -17.53 -4.35 0.07
CA TYR A 143 -16.36 -4.59 0.91
C TYR A 143 -15.28 -5.31 0.12
N ILE A 144 -14.04 -4.87 0.32
CA ILE A 144 -12.88 -5.68 -0.06
C ILE A 144 -12.81 -6.89 0.86
N VAL A 145 -12.57 -8.05 0.29
CA VAL A 145 -12.37 -9.30 1.02
C VAL A 145 -11.01 -9.87 0.64
N ALA A 146 -10.26 -10.34 1.62
CA ALA A 146 -8.96 -10.96 1.39
C ALA A 146 -9.06 -12.12 0.39
N GLY A 147 -8.08 -12.19 -0.52
CA GLY A 147 -7.99 -13.25 -1.52
C GLY A 147 -7.77 -14.63 -0.90
N ASP A 148 -7.94 -15.67 -1.71
CA ASP A 148 -7.72 -17.04 -1.26
C ASP A 148 -6.24 -17.39 -1.13
N ASP A 149 -5.37 -16.74 -1.92
CA ASP A 149 -3.93 -16.81 -1.71
C ASP A 149 -3.51 -15.85 -0.57
N VAL A 150 -3.37 -16.39 0.64
CA VAL A 150 -2.97 -15.63 1.82
C VAL A 150 -1.57 -15.00 1.70
N THR A 151 -0.71 -15.53 0.81
CA THR A 151 0.65 -15.03 0.59
C THR A 151 0.68 -13.86 -0.38
N LYS A 152 -0.39 -13.70 -1.19
CA LYS A 152 -0.56 -12.67 -2.22
C LYS A 152 -1.73 -11.74 -1.94
N ASP A 153 -2.46 -11.94 -0.84
CA ASP A 153 -3.56 -11.06 -0.45
C ASP A 153 -3.12 -9.59 -0.41
N GLN A 154 -3.81 -8.75 -1.17
CA GLN A 154 -3.52 -7.32 -1.30
C GLN A 154 -4.62 -6.44 -0.72
N SER A 155 -5.60 -7.02 -0.02
CA SER A 155 -6.70 -6.30 0.62
C SER A 155 -6.23 -5.17 1.53
N TYR A 156 -5.07 -5.36 2.19
CA TYR A 156 -4.42 -4.37 3.05
C TYR A 156 -4.12 -3.03 2.35
N PHE A 157 -3.91 -3.02 1.04
CA PHE A 157 -3.57 -1.79 0.29
C PHE A 157 -4.78 -1.07 -0.29
N LEU A 158 -5.99 -1.66 -0.15
CA LEU A 158 -7.20 -1.20 -0.81
C LEU A 158 -8.27 -0.65 0.15
N TRP A 159 -7.98 -0.58 1.44
CA TRP A 159 -8.95 -0.15 2.46
C TRP A 159 -9.48 1.27 2.24
N ARG A 160 -8.74 2.10 1.51
CA ARG A 160 -9.07 3.50 1.28
C ARG A 160 -9.84 3.74 -0.03
N LEU A 161 -10.33 2.69 -0.69
CA LEU A 161 -11.14 2.83 -1.90
C LEU A 161 -12.57 3.25 -1.55
N PRO A 162 -13.08 4.35 -2.16
CA PRO A 162 -14.43 4.81 -1.90
C PRO A 162 -15.48 3.90 -2.56
N GLN A 163 -16.70 3.91 -2.05
CA GLN A 163 -17.78 3.02 -2.47
C GLN A 163 -18.14 3.17 -3.95
N GLU A 164 -18.10 4.39 -4.50
CA GLU A 164 -18.36 4.63 -5.93
C GLU A 164 -17.32 3.95 -6.83
N VAL A 165 -16.07 3.83 -6.39
CA VAL A 165 -15.02 3.09 -7.09
C VAL A 165 -15.24 1.59 -6.93
N LEU A 166 -15.49 1.11 -5.71
CA LEU A 166 -15.72 -0.32 -5.44
C LEU A 166 -16.89 -0.89 -6.24
N ARG A 167 -17.95 -0.09 -6.47
CA ARG A 167 -19.11 -0.50 -7.29
C ARG A 167 -18.76 -0.75 -8.75
N ARG A 168 -17.66 -0.23 -9.25
CA ARG A 168 -17.18 -0.40 -10.62
C ARG A 168 -16.09 -1.47 -10.74
N PHE A 169 -15.59 -2.01 -9.62
CA PHE A 169 -14.47 -2.94 -9.64
C PHE A 169 -14.87 -4.38 -9.95
N LEU A 170 -13.99 -5.06 -10.71
CA LEU A 170 -13.96 -6.51 -10.89
C LEU A 170 -12.57 -7.02 -10.50
N PHE A 171 -12.50 -8.03 -9.64
CA PHE A 171 -11.25 -8.66 -9.21
C PHE A 171 -11.24 -10.15 -9.57
N PRO A 172 -10.90 -10.52 -10.80
CA PRO A 172 -10.99 -11.90 -11.26
C PRO A 172 -9.97 -12.86 -10.61
N LEU A 173 -8.88 -12.31 -10.01
CA LEU A 173 -7.82 -13.14 -9.41
C LEU A 173 -8.08 -13.52 -7.95
N GLY A 174 -9.10 -12.97 -7.31
CA GLY A 174 -9.31 -13.12 -5.87
C GLY A 174 -9.55 -14.57 -5.39
N ASN A 175 -10.03 -15.45 -6.27
CA ASN A 175 -10.30 -16.86 -5.98
C ASN A 175 -9.17 -17.80 -6.45
N TYR A 176 -8.04 -17.27 -6.88
CA TYR A 176 -6.92 -18.05 -7.43
C TYR A 176 -5.65 -17.83 -6.63
N THR A 177 -4.86 -18.88 -6.50
CA THR A 177 -3.47 -18.77 -6.05
C THR A 177 -2.58 -18.29 -7.17
N LYS A 178 -1.43 -17.71 -6.82
CA LYS A 178 -0.43 -17.29 -7.80
C LYS A 178 0.03 -18.45 -8.70
N GLN A 179 0.10 -19.65 -8.15
CA GLN A 179 0.46 -20.84 -8.90
C GLN A 179 -0.60 -21.16 -9.94
N GLU A 180 -1.87 -21.19 -9.60
CA GLU A 180 -2.98 -21.42 -10.54
C GLU A 180 -3.02 -20.37 -11.64
N VAL A 181 -2.76 -19.09 -11.32
CA VAL A 181 -2.66 -18.02 -12.32
C VAL A 181 -1.51 -18.28 -13.30
N ARG A 182 -0.34 -18.75 -12.83
CA ARG A 182 0.78 -19.13 -13.69
C ARG A 182 0.44 -20.32 -14.59
N GLU A 183 -0.21 -21.33 -14.05
CA GLU A 183 -0.65 -22.52 -14.80
C GLU A 183 -1.69 -22.14 -15.86
N TYR A 184 -2.67 -21.32 -15.48
CA TYR A 184 -3.66 -20.79 -16.42
C TYR A 184 -3.03 -20.05 -17.61
N LEU A 185 -2.03 -19.19 -17.36
CA LEU A 185 -1.31 -18.49 -18.43
C LEU A 185 -0.55 -19.45 -19.37
N LYS A 186 0.07 -20.51 -18.82
CA LYS A 186 0.73 -21.54 -19.63
C LYS A 186 -0.25 -22.26 -20.53
N GLU A 187 -1.39 -22.70 -19.99
CA GLU A 187 -2.46 -23.35 -20.76
C GLU A 187 -3.01 -22.46 -21.89
N LYS A 188 -2.97 -21.14 -21.71
CA LYS A 188 -3.39 -20.15 -22.71
C LYS A 188 -2.30 -19.76 -23.71
N GLY A 189 -1.12 -20.39 -23.67
CA GLY A 189 -0.01 -20.11 -24.57
C GLY A 189 0.78 -18.83 -24.24
N PHE A 190 0.79 -18.43 -22.97
CA PHE A 190 1.56 -17.29 -22.46
C PHE A 190 2.69 -17.74 -21.53
N GLU A 191 3.44 -18.76 -21.92
CA GLU A 191 4.50 -19.38 -21.11
C GLU A 191 5.59 -18.39 -20.68
N ALA A 192 6.00 -17.48 -21.57
CA ALA A 192 7.00 -16.46 -21.24
C ALA A 192 6.53 -15.56 -20.10
N LYS A 193 5.26 -15.12 -20.12
CA LYS A 193 4.65 -14.34 -19.04
C LYS A 193 4.58 -15.14 -17.74
N ALA A 194 4.22 -16.41 -17.78
CA ALA A 194 4.13 -17.26 -16.60
C ALA A 194 5.46 -17.41 -15.82
N LYS A 195 6.61 -17.19 -16.49
CA LYS A 195 7.97 -17.25 -15.90
C LYS A 195 8.46 -15.91 -15.34
N GLY A 196 7.75 -14.81 -15.56
CA GLY A 196 8.14 -13.47 -15.15
C GLY A 196 8.40 -13.33 -13.64
N GLY A 197 9.28 -12.40 -13.29
CA GLY A 197 9.56 -12.01 -11.91
C GLY A 197 8.41 -11.26 -11.24
N GLU A 198 8.54 -11.02 -9.98
CA GLU A 198 7.60 -10.22 -9.18
C GLU A 198 8.31 -9.02 -8.57
N SER A 199 7.69 -7.85 -8.65
CA SER A 199 8.15 -6.69 -7.90
C SER A 199 7.74 -6.86 -6.43
N MET A 200 8.73 -6.87 -5.52
CA MET A 200 8.51 -7.05 -4.08
C MET A 200 8.58 -5.74 -3.31
N GLU A 201 8.97 -4.64 -3.95
CA GLU A 201 9.27 -3.35 -3.36
C GLU A 201 8.36 -2.24 -3.91
N VAL A 202 8.54 -1.03 -3.40
CA VAL A 202 7.84 0.16 -3.88
C VAL A 202 8.22 0.41 -5.35
N CYS A 203 7.24 0.51 -6.23
CA CYS A 203 7.41 0.47 -7.69
C CYS A 203 8.29 1.56 -8.31
N PHE A 204 8.63 2.61 -7.57
CA PHE A 204 9.48 3.71 -8.03
C PHE A 204 10.85 3.77 -7.33
N ILE A 205 11.20 2.75 -6.53
CA ILE A 205 12.47 2.69 -5.81
C ILE A 205 13.25 1.45 -6.28
N GLU A 206 14.45 1.66 -6.79
CA GLU A 206 15.43 0.61 -7.01
C GLU A 206 16.41 0.58 -5.83
N GLY A 207 16.45 -0.54 -5.10
CA GLY A 207 17.37 -0.72 -3.99
C GLY A 207 16.94 -0.01 -2.70
N ASP A 208 17.87 0.70 -2.06
CA ASP A 208 17.62 1.29 -0.74
C ASP A 208 16.87 2.63 -0.83
N TYR A 209 15.76 2.78 -0.11
CA TYR A 209 14.99 4.02 -0.05
C TYR A 209 15.81 5.24 0.43
N ARG A 210 16.90 5.01 1.18
CA ARG A 210 17.79 6.06 1.66
C ARG A 210 18.55 6.70 0.51
N ASP A 211 18.95 5.90 -0.47
CA ASP A 211 19.62 6.40 -1.68
C ASP A 211 18.62 7.14 -2.56
N PHE A 212 17.39 6.64 -2.65
CA PHE A 212 16.31 7.36 -3.31
C PHE A 212 16.05 8.73 -2.66
N LEU A 213 15.99 8.82 -1.32
CA LEU A 213 15.85 10.11 -0.62
C LEU A 213 17.00 11.08 -0.97
N ARG A 214 18.24 10.60 -1.04
CA ARG A 214 19.39 11.44 -1.44
C ARG A 214 19.31 11.91 -2.88
N GLN A 215 18.81 11.06 -3.78
CA GLN A 215 18.60 11.44 -5.18
C GLN A 215 17.52 12.52 -5.33
N GLN A 216 16.44 12.42 -4.56
CA GLN A 216 15.35 13.39 -4.61
C GLN A 216 15.64 14.68 -3.84
N ILE A 217 16.46 14.62 -2.80
CA ILE A 217 16.88 15.76 -1.97
C ILE A 217 18.40 15.74 -1.88
N PRO A 218 19.12 16.31 -2.87
CA PRO A 218 20.59 16.21 -2.95
C PRO A 218 21.34 16.75 -1.72
N ASP A 219 20.76 17.69 -0.99
CA ASP A 219 21.32 18.32 0.20
C ASP A 219 20.75 17.79 1.53
N ILE A 220 20.05 16.63 1.52
CA ILE A 220 19.41 16.06 2.72
C ILE A 220 20.41 15.80 3.83
N ASP A 221 21.61 15.28 3.51
CA ASP A 221 22.65 14.97 4.48
C ASP A 221 23.21 16.24 5.17
N THR A 222 23.18 17.38 4.47
CA THR A 222 23.60 18.68 5.02
C THR A 222 22.47 19.35 5.80
N LYS A 223 21.24 19.30 5.27
CA LYS A 223 20.06 19.91 5.91
C LYS A 223 19.68 19.24 7.22
N ILE A 224 19.71 17.91 7.25
CA ILE A 224 19.36 17.14 8.45
C ILE A 224 20.59 16.97 9.35
N GLY A 225 21.74 16.61 8.76
CA GLY A 225 22.98 16.37 9.48
C GLY A 225 22.93 15.16 10.42
N PRO A 226 24.06 14.87 11.08
CA PRO A 226 24.11 13.83 12.11
C PRO A 226 23.21 14.15 13.30
N GLY A 227 22.48 13.15 13.79
CA GLY A 227 21.64 13.25 14.98
C GLY A 227 22.12 12.34 16.11
N LEU A 228 21.33 12.28 17.18
CA LEU A 228 21.71 11.52 18.37
C LEU A 228 20.86 10.26 18.52
N PHE A 229 21.53 9.12 18.72
CA PHE A 229 20.90 7.98 19.37
C PHE A 229 20.76 8.25 20.87
N VAL A 230 19.57 8.01 21.40
CA VAL A 230 19.28 8.14 22.82
C VAL A 230 18.65 6.85 23.36
N ASP A 231 18.82 6.58 24.64
CA ASP A 231 18.13 5.50 25.33
C ASP A 231 16.68 5.90 25.70
N SER A 232 15.93 5.00 26.39
CA SER A 232 14.56 5.25 26.84
C SER A 232 14.43 6.40 27.86
N LYS A 233 15.55 6.79 28.51
CA LYS A 233 15.63 7.92 29.45
C LYS A 233 16.03 9.23 28.76
N GLY A 234 16.32 9.19 27.45
CA GLY A 234 16.79 10.33 26.67
C GLY A 234 18.29 10.62 26.80
N VAL A 235 19.06 9.70 27.41
CA VAL A 235 20.53 9.84 27.52
C VAL A 235 21.17 9.50 26.19
N LYS A 236 22.12 10.34 25.74
CA LYS A 236 22.90 10.10 24.53
C LYS A 236 23.70 8.80 24.63
N ILE A 237 23.53 7.90 23.67
CA ILE A 237 24.26 6.62 23.55
C ILE A 237 25.08 6.54 22.26
N GLY A 238 24.91 7.47 21.31
CA GLY A 238 25.65 7.48 20.07
C GLY A 238 25.22 8.57 19.10
N GLN A 239 25.67 8.47 17.86
CA GLN A 239 25.27 9.36 16.76
C GLN A 239 24.80 8.55 15.56
N HIS A 240 23.87 9.14 14.78
CA HIS A 240 23.37 8.59 13.53
C HIS A 240 23.46 9.59 12.37
N LYS A 241 23.27 9.12 11.15
CA LYS A 241 23.44 9.92 9.91
C LYS A 241 22.30 10.92 9.62
N GLY A 242 21.21 10.85 10.36
CA GLY A 242 19.99 11.64 10.17
C GLY A 242 18.75 10.78 10.40
N PHE A 243 17.73 11.34 11.05
CA PHE A 243 16.52 10.59 11.44
C PHE A 243 15.75 9.96 10.26
N PRO A 244 15.70 10.53 9.02
CA PRO A 244 14.91 9.95 7.94
C PRO A 244 15.41 8.57 7.47
N TYR A 245 16.62 8.18 7.87
CA TYR A 245 17.24 6.91 7.49
C TYR A 245 16.87 5.75 8.41
N TYR A 246 15.92 5.96 9.34
CA TYR A 246 15.53 4.96 10.34
C TYR A 246 14.02 4.72 10.31
N THR A 247 13.63 3.52 10.72
CA THR A 247 12.23 3.10 10.82
C THR A 247 12.00 2.42 12.17
N ILE A 248 10.86 2.63 12.80
CA ILE A 248 10.49 1.98 14.07
C ILE A 248 10.51 0.45 13.90
N GLY A 249 11.11 -0.25 14.86
CA GLY A 249 11.35 -1.68 14.83
C GLY A 249 12.64 -2.10 14.09
N GLN A 250 13.34 -1.18 13.42
CA GLN A 250 14.61 -1.49 12.76
C GLN A 250 15.66 -1.96 13.76
N ARG A 251 16.31 -3.11 13.44
CA ARG A 251 17.38 -3.72 14.24
C ARG A 251 18.74 -3.65 13.52
N LYS A 252 18.73 -3.84 12.20
CA LYS A 252 19.96 -3.89 11.39
C LYS A 252 20.33 -2.52 10.85
N GLY A 253 21.62 -2.29 10.59
CA GLY A 253 22.10 -1.06 9.97
C GLY A 253 22.07 0.19 10.88
N LEU A 254 22.02 0.02 12.20
CA LEU A 254 22.04 1.12 13.15
C LEU A 254 23.45 1.77 13.25
N GLY A 255 24.51 1.02 12.97
CA GLY A 255 25.88 1.54 13.01
C GLY A 255 26.40 1.85 14.42
N ILE A 256 25.80 1.24 15.45
CA ILE A 256 26.18 1.40 16.86
C ILE A 256 26.35 0.02 17.53
N ALA A 257 27.38 -0.11 18.37
CA ALA A 257 27.63 -1.30 19.16
C ALA A 257 27.22 -1.05 20.62
N LEU A 258 26.14 -1.69 21.06
CA LEU A 258 25.61 -1.55 22.43
C LEU A 258 25.83 -2.81 23.28
N GLY A 259 26.49 -3.85 22.75
CA GLY A 259 26.70 -5.12 23.45
C GLY A 259 25.46 -6.02 23.55
N HIS A 260 24.30 -5.54 23.09
CA HIS A 260 23.04 -6.29 23.01
C HIS A 260 22.25 -5.86 21.77
N PRO A 261 21.30 -6.68 21.29
CA PRO A 261 20.40 -6.30 20.21
C PRO A 261 19.57 -5.09 20.59
N ALA A 262 19.58 -4.06 19.74
CA ALA A 262 18.76 -2.86 19.93
C ALA A 262 17.81 -2.64 18.75
N HIS A 263 16.69 -2.00 19.02
CA HIS A 263 15.66 -1.65 18.07
C HIS A 263 15.37 -0.15 18.12
N VAL A 264 14.99 0.43 16.98
CA VAL A 264 14.45 1.79 16.93
C VAL A 264 13.06 1.77 17.59
N LEU A 265 12.91 2.51 18.68
CA LEU A 265 11.64 2.62 19.41
C LEU A 265 10.84 3.85 18.97
N ARG A 266 11.53 4.97 18.75
CA ARG A 266 10.90 6.25 18.42
C ARG A 266 11.83 7.11 17.59
N ILE A 267 11.25 7.89 16.70
CA ILE A 267 11.94 8.91 15.90
C ILE A 267 11.35 10.28 16.27
N ASN A 268 12.22 11.26 16.51
CA ASN A 268 11.84 12.65 16.73
C ASN A 268 12.54 13.51 15.68
N ALA A 269 11.79 13.93 14.67
CA ALA A 269 12.32 14.74 13.58
C ALA A 269 12.76 16.14 14.03
N GLU A 270 11.98 16.78 14.92
CA GLU A 270 12.30 18.14 15.42
C GLU A 270 13.65 18.21 16.15
N LYS A 271 13.98 17.16 16.91
CA LYS A 271 15.22 17.07 17.70
C LYS A 271 16.33 16.31 16.99
N ASN A 272 16.06 15.78 15.80
CA ASN A 272 16.94 14.87 15.08
C ASN A 272 17.47 13.75 16.00
N THR A 273 16.56 13.07 16.72
CA THR A 273 16.91 11.99 17.64
C THR A 273 16.20 10.70 17.30
N VAL A 274 16.90 9.57 17.47
CA VAL A 274 16.38 8.21 17.30
C VAL A 274 16.59 7.49 18.63
N MET A 275 15.48 7.07 19.26
CA MET A 275 15.49 6.34 20.51
C MET A 275 15.67 4.85 20.24
N LEU A 276 16.60 4.23 20.95
CA LEU A 276 16.87 2.81 20.88
C LEU A 276 16.51 2.12 22.20
N GLY A 277 16.07 0.87 22.11
CA GLY A 277 15.79 0.02 23.26
C GLY A 277 15.70 -1.45 22.86
N THR A 278 15.11 -2.25 23.74
CA THR A 278 14.95 -3.70 23.57
C THR A 278 13.71 -4.06 22.73
N ALA A 279 13.55 -5.32 22.38
CA ALA A 279 12.33 -5.80 21.72
C ALA A 279 11.08 -5.67 22.61
N ASP A 280 11.23 -5.79 23.91
CA ASP A 280 10.12 -5.63 24.87
C ASP A 280 9.63 -4.20 24.94
N ASP A 281 10.49 -3.20 24.75
CA ASP A 281 10.14 -1.79 24.71
C ASP A 281 9.32 -1.42 23.47
N LEU A 282 9.23 -2.31 22.47
CA LEU A 282 8.38 -2.14 21.28
C LEU A 282 6.94 -2.58 21.49
N LYS A 283 6.64 -3.30 22.56
CA LYS A 283 5.29 -3.77 22.87
C LYS A 283 4.36 -2.60 23.14
N ALA A 284 3.14 -2.72 22.69
CA ALA A 284 2.11 -1.70 22.86
C ALA A 284 0.76 -2.37 23.11
N GLU A 285 0.03 -1.86 24.09
CA GLU A 285 -1.34 -2.25 24.41
C GLU A 285 -2.36 -1.38 23.64
N TYR A 286 -1.97 -0.16 23.32
CA TYR A 286 -2.82 0.81 22.65
C TYR A 286 -2.13 1.41 21.42
N MET A 287 -2.95 1.88 20.49
CA MET A 287 -2.50 2.59 19.29
C MET A 287 -3.47 3.72 18.96
N LEU A 288 -2.95 4.92 18.70
CA LEU A 288 -3.71 6.03 18.16
C LEU A 288 -3.66 6.01 16.64
N VAL A 289 -4.81 6.18 15.99
CA VAL A 289 -4.94 6.25 14.53
C VAL A 289 -5.70 7.50 14.10
N GLU A 290 -5.44 7.95 12.88
CA GLU A 290 -6.00 9.17 12.28
C GLU A 290 -6.37 8.97 10.81
N ASP A 291 -7.13 9.92 10.25
CA ASP A 291 -7.56 9.91 8.84
C ASP A 291 -8.22 8.56 8.46
N ALA A 292 -9.17 8.15 9.30
CA ALA A 292 -9.86 6.88 9.15
C ALA A 292 -10.89 6.94 8.01
N MET A 293 -10.97 5.86 7.23
CA MET A 293 -12.04 5.59 6.28
C MET A 293 -12.68 4.25 6.63
N ILE A 294 -13.82 4.31 7.29
CA ILE A 294 -14.60 3.16 7.74
C ILE A 294 -15.88 3.10 6.93
N ILE A 295 -16.19 1.93 6.38
CA ILE A 295 -17.36 1.72 5.50
C ILE A 295 -18.65 1.91 6.28
N ASN A 296 -18.73 1.28 7.46
CA ASN A 296 -19.85 1.43 8.40
C ASN A 296 -19.29 1.45 9.82
N MET A 297 -19.38 2.61 10.49
CA MET A 297 -18.82 2.78 11.85
C MET A 297 -19.53 1.93 12.88
N GLN A 298 -20.86 1.79 12.79
CA GLN A 298 -21.61 0.97 13.72
C GLN A 298 -21.21 -0.50 13.61
N GLU A 299 -21.08 -1.02 12.39
CA GLU A 299 -20.60 -2.39 12.13
C GLU A 299 -19.19 -2.62 12.72
N LEU A 300 -18.28 -1.64 12.57
CA LEU A 300 -16.94 -1.72 13.16
C LEU A 300 -16.98 -1.84 14.68
N LEU A 301 -17.78 -0.98 15.34
CA LEU A 301 -17.85 -0.92 16.81
C LEU A 301 -18.56 -2.12 17.43
N GLU A 302 -19.52 -2.72 16.71
CA GLU A 302 -20.28 -3.88 17.16
C GLU A 302 -19.65 -5.21 16.73
N CYS A 303 -18.56 -5.20 15.95
CA CYS A 303 -17.91 -6.41 15.45
C CYS A 303 -17.28 -7.24 16.59
N PRO A 304 -17.81 -8.44 16.89
CA PRO A 304 -17.34 -9.23 18.04
C PRO A 304 -15.95 -9.84 17.84
N ASN A 305 -15.52 -10.01 16.59
CA ASN A 305 -14.25 -10.63 16.21
C ASN A 305 -13.35 -9.64 15.46
N LEU A 306 -13.44 -8.34 15.82
CA LEU A 306 -12.66 -7.31 15.18
C LEU A 306 -11.17 -7.58 15.34
N THR A 307 -10.47 -7.56 14.21
CA THR A 307 -9.01 -7.65 14.19
C THR A 307 -8.40 -6.49 13.41
N VAL A 308 -7.15 -6.14 13.73
CA VAL A 308 -6.40 -5.11 13.01
C VAL A 308 -5.08 -5.64 12.51
N ARG A 309 -4.70 -5.30 11.28
CA ARG A 309 -3.33 -5.47 10.76
C ARG A 309 -2.65 -4.11 10.72
N ILE A 310 -1.48 -4.03 11.33
CA ILE A 310 -0.68 -2.80 11.44
C ILE A 310 0.49 -2.73 10.44
N ARG A 311 0.65 -3.78 9.63
CA ARG A 311 1.58 -3.89 8.50
C ARG A 311 1.06 -4.92 7.51
N TYR A 312 1.44 -4.81 6.26
CA TYR A 312 1.00 -5.70 5.17
C TYR A 312 1.11 -7.20 5.52
N ARG A 313 2.23 -7.63 6.08
CA ARG A 313 2.47 -9.06 6.41
C ARG A 313 2.31 -9.37 7.90
N SER A 314 1.75 -8.47 8.70
CA SER A 314 1.48 -8.77 10.12
C SER A 314 0.31 -9.73 10.24
N LYS A 315 0.35 -10.53 11.30
CA LYS A 315 -0.83 -11.30 11.70
C LYS A 315 -1.95 -10.33 12.13
N PRO A 316 -3.21 -10.68 11.89
CA PRO A 316 -4.33 -9.95 12.48
C PRO A 316 -4.25 -10.03 14.00
N ILE A 317 -4.47 -8.91 14.69
CA ILE A 317 -4.45 -8.80 16.15
C ILE A 317 -5.87 -8.46 16.59
N PRO A 318 -6.50 -9.22 17.50
CA PRO A 318 -7.79 -8.89 18.07
C PRO A 318 -7.74 -7.52 18.76
N CYS A 319 -8.76 -6.69 18.55
CA CYS A 319 -8.76 -5.33 19.09
C CYS A 319 -10.18 -4.80 19.35
N GLN A 320 -10.23 -3.71 20.10
CA GLN A 320 -11.39 -2.85 20.27
C GLN A 320 -11.04 -1.44 19.76
N VAL A 321 -12.03 -0.68 19.36
CA VAL A 321 -11.86 0.66 18.81
C VAL A 321 -12.76 1.63 19.55
N LEU A 322 -12.22 2.78 19.94
CA LEU A 322 -12.95 3.88 20.56
C LEU A 322 -12.74 5.15 19.71
N PRO A 323 -13.78 5.66 19.03
CA PRO A 323 -13.72 6.96 18.37
C PRO A 323 -13.53 8.10 19.37
N LEU A 324 -12.68 9.07 19.03
CA LEU A 324 -12.40 10.27 19.84
C LEU A 324 -13.02 11.51 19.20
N GLU A 325 -13.34 12.53 20.03
CA GLU A 325 -13.98 13.77 19.57
C GLU A 325 -13.19 14.54 18.51
N ASN A 326 -11.86 14.40 18.49
CA ASN A 326 -10.97 15.05 17.52
C ASN A 326 -10.88 14.34 16.15
N GLY A 327 -11.72 13.31 15.92
CA GLY A 327 -11.72 12.53 14.68
C GLY A 327 -10.65 11.43 14.60
N GLN A 328 -9.83 11.28 15.63
CA GLN A 328 -8.94 10.13 15.79
C GLN A 328 -9.69 8.94 16.38
N MET A 329 -9.07 7.77 16.39
CA MET A 329 -9.58 6.60 17.11
C MET A 329 -8.47 6.00 17.97
N LEU A 330 -8.84 5.57 19.18
CA LEU A 330 -7.98 4.77 20.05
C LEU A 330 -8.27 3.29 19.80
N VAL A 331 -7.22 2.53 19.52
CA VAL A 331 -7.27 1.07 19.33
C VAL A 331 -6.65 0.42 20.56
N HIS A 332 -7.39 -0.47 21.20
CA HIS A 332 -6.92 -1.32 22.29
C HIS A 332 -6.67 -2.72 21.74
N PHE A 333 -5.44 -3.20 21.83
CA PHE A 333 -5.08 -4.55 21.43
C PHE A 333 -5.43 -5.53 22.54
N LEU A 334 -6.07 -6.65 22.19
CA LEU A 334 -6.41 -7.72 23.13
C LEU A 334 -5.32 -8.81 23.19
N GLU A 335 -4.31 -8.69 22.36
CA GLU A 335 -3.11 -9.54 22.31
C GLU A 335 -1.87 -8.67 22.07
N ASP A 336 -0.68 -9.27 22.18
CA ASP A 336 0.61 -8.59 22.01
C ASP A 336 0.74 -7.94 20.64
N ALA A 337 0.81 -6.61 20.61
CA ALA A 337 1.21 -5.82 19.46
C ALA A 337 2.61 -5.23 19.66
N SER A 338 3.32 -4.98 18.58
CA SER A 338 4.66 -4.39 18.67
C SER A 338 5.02 -3.53 17.47
N ALA A 339 5.95 -2.59 17.71
CA ALA A 339 6.50 -1.73 16.69
C ALA A 339 5.44 -0.91 15.93
N ILE A 340 4.57 -0.24 16.70
CA ILE A 340 3.57 0.70 16.18
C ILE A 340 4.28 1.82 15.44
N THR A 341 4.08 1.88 14.12
CA THR A 341 4.88 2.72 13.21
C THR A 341 4.00 3.81 12.59
N PRO A 342 4.14 5.07 13.02
CA PRO A 342 3.41 6.20 12.44
C PRO A 342 3.60 6.31 10.92
N GLY A 343 2.52 6.60 10.20
CA GLY A 343 2.47 6.68 8.75
C GLY A 343 2.14 5.35 8.04
N GLN A 344 2.25 4.21 8.75
CA GLN A 344 1.72 2.93 8.28
C GLN A 344 0.21 2.86 8.47
N SER A 345 -0.45 1.89 7.82
CA SER A 345 -1.89 1.68 7.96
C SER A 345 -2.22 0.71 9.08
N ALA A 346 -3.31 1.01 9.77
CA ALA A 346 -4.09 0.10 10.60
C ALA A 346 -5.33 -0.30 9.81
N VAL A 347 -5.45 -1.56 9.39
CA VAL A 347 -6.57 -2.04 8.58
C VAL A 347 -7.41 -2.99 9.40
N PHE A 348 -8.70 -2.69 9.52
CA PHE A 348 -9.66 -3.41 10.34
C PHE A 348 -10.39 -4.48 9.54
N TYR A 349 -10.51 -5.67 10.13
CA TYR A 349 -11.10 -6.84 9.50
C TYR A 349 -12.15 -7.51 10.40
N ASP A 350 -13.23 -7.97 9.75
CA ASP A 350 -14.11 -9.02 10.24
C ASP A 350 -13.80 -10.29 9.45
N GLY A 351 -13.04 -11.21 10.04
CA GLY A 351 -12.52 -12.36 9.32
C GLY A 351 -11.66 -11.98 8.11
N LYS A 352 -12.16 -12.21 6.90
CA LYS A 352 -11.52 -11.83 5.63
C LYS A 352 -12.00 -10.47 5.09
N ARG A 353 -13.08 -9.91 5.60
CA ARG A 353 -13.71 -8.69 5.13
C ARG A 353 -13.05 -7.46 5.72
N VAL A 354 -12.65 -6.50 4.87
CA VAL A 354 -12.09 -5.21 5.28
C VAL A 354 -13.22 -4.27 5.65
N LEU A 355 -13.33 -3.88 6.92
CA LEU A 355 -14.30 -2.90 7.40
C LEU A 355 -13.85 -1.46 7.17
N GLY A 356 -12.56 -1.25 6.93
CA GLY A 356 -11.93 0.02 6.68
C GLY A 356 -10.50 0.06 7.21
N GLY A 357 -9.96 1.25 7.35
CA GLY A 357 -8.62 1.46 7.90
C GLY A 357 -8.38 2.89 8.31
N ALA A 358 -7.20 3.14 8.83
CA ALA A 358 -6.72 4.46 9.24
C ALA A 358 -5.20 4.51 9.13
N PHE A 359 -4.60 5.69 9.19
CA PHE A 359 -3.16 5.80 9.36
C PHE A 359 -2.79 5.76 10.84
N ILE A 360 -1.69 5.09 11.14
CA ILE A 360 -1.12 5.08 12.48
C ILE A 360 -0.58 6.48 12.77
N ALA A 361 -1.16 7.14 13.76
CA ALA A 361 -0.80 8.49 14.19
C ALA A 361 0.48 8.50 15.03
N SER A 362 0.97 9.69 15.35
CA SER A 362 2.00 9.84 16.37
C SER A 362 1.47 9.36 17.73
N GLN A 363 2.22 8.48 18.38
CA GLN A 363 1.84 7.93 19.70
C GLN A 363 2.21 8.87 20.87
N ARG A 364 2.55 10.12 20.55
CA ARG A 364 2.93 11.11 21.57
C ARG A 364 1.71 11.49 22.41
N GLY A 365 1.83 11.35 23.72
CA GLY A 365 0.74 11.70 24.66
C GLY A 365 -0.37 10.67 24.77
N ILE A 366 -0.24 9.48 24.17
CA ILE A 366 -1.28 8.45 24.20
C ILE A 366 -1.75 8.07 25.60
N TYR A 367 -0.85 8.02 26.59
CA TYR A 367 -1.23 7.70 27.98
C TYR A 367 -2.19 8.72 28.61
N LYS A 368 -2.10 10.00 28.23
CA LYS A 368 -3.06 11.01 28.64
C LYS A 368 -4.40 10.78 27.98
N ILE A 369 -4.40 10.46 26.69
CA ILE A 369 -5.62 10.15 25.95
C ILE A 369 -6.34 8.95 26.56
N ILE A 370 -5.61 7.89 26.92
CA ILE A 370 -6.16 6.70 27.59
C ILE A 370 -6.77 7.05 28.94
N ALA A 371 -6.09 7.88 29.74
CA ALA A 371 -6.60 8.30 31.05
C ALA A 371 -7.90 9.11 30.95
N ASP A 372 -8.02 9.94 29.90
CA ASP A 372 -9.20 10.77 29.66
C ASP A 372 -10.36 9.99 28.97
N ASN A 373 -10.05 8.81 28.34
CA ASN A 373 -11.00 8.01 27.57
C ASN A 373 -10.83 6.51 27.89
N PRO A 374 -11.33 6.03 29.03
CA PRO A 374 -11.30 4.60 29.34
C PRO A 374 -12.22 3.78 28.41
N PHE A 375 -11.78 2.55 28.02
CA PHE A 375 -12.59 1.59 27.25
C PHE A 375 -13.75 1.03 28.06
#